data_e2ff31785f825656aaadfc3312dab87f
#
_entry.id   e2ff31785f825656aaadfc3312dab87f
#
_cell.length_a   1.000
_cell.length_b   1.000
_cell.length_c   1.000
_cell.angle_alpha   90.00
_cell.angle_beta   90.00
_cell.angle_gamma   90.00
#
_symmetry.space_group_name_H-M   'P 1'
#
loop_
_entity.id
_entity.type
_entity.pdbx_description
1 polymer ?
#
loop_
_entity_poly.entity_id
_entity_poly.type
_entity_poly.pdbx_seq_one_letter_code
_entity_poly.pdbx_strand_id
1 'polypeptide(L)'
;VHARLAEGCVQARIEGDDISLTCVSGHLEVMSRAGPADPLRLQPQQRLQADAQGHRPVELLDGSAMDQAAAWMRGEVLFRDTPLSQAAAEINRYRRGRLVILGDQLGRRTVTGRYRIDRLDDAIALIQKGFSARARHLPGGVVLLS
;
A
#
# COMPACT_ATOMS: atom_id res chain seq x y z
N VAL A 1 -2.71 -0.01 -19.63
CA VAL A 1 -4.02 -0.17 -18.98
C VAL A 1 -4.69 1.19 -18.90
N HIS A 2 -5.94 1.30 -19.34
CA HIS A 2 -6.79 2.46 -19.11
C HIS A 2 -7.89 2.06 -18.16
N ALA A 3 -8.06 2.83 -17.08
CA ALA A 3 -9.13 2.59 -16.11
C ALA A 3 -10.09 3.77 -16.10
N ARG A 4 -11.38 3.50 -16.14
CA ARG A 4 -12.45 4.49 -16.05
C ARG A 4 -13.32 4.20 -14.83
N LEU A 5 -13.33 5.13 -13.90
CA LEU A 5 -14.23 5.11 -12.76
C LEU A 5 -15.48 5.89 -13.13
N ALA A 6 -16.63 5.23 -13.14
CA ALA A 6 -17.90 5.90 -13.43
C ALA A 6 -18.44 6.62 -12.20
N GLU A 7 -18.44 5.92 -11.06
CA GLU A 7 -18.85 6.44 -9.76
C GLU A 7 -18.22 5.58 -8.66
N GLY A 8 -17.77 6.19 -7.56
CA GLY A 8 -17.23 5.47 -6.42
C GLY A 8 -15.81 5.85 -6.07
N CYS A 9 -15.07 4.89 -5.50
CA CYS A 9 -13.69 5.06 -5.06
C CYS A 9 -12.83 3.88 -5.47
N VAL A 10 -11.64 4.18 -5.99
CA VAL A 10 -10.62 3.19 -6.35
C VAL A 10 -9.30 3.53 -5.67
N GLN A 11 -8.62 2.52 -5.17
CA GLN A 11 -7.22 2.63 -4.77
C GLN A 11 -6.36 2.15 -5.94
N ALA A 12 -5.52 3.03 -6.46
CA ALA A 12 -4.49 2.69 -7.44
C ALA A 12 -3.11 2.70 -6.76
N ARG A 13 -2.35 1.63 -6.93
CA ARG A 13 -0.96 1.51 -6.48
C ARG A 13 -0.08 1.22 -7.68
N ILE A 14 1.02 1.93 -7.80
CA ILE A 14 2.01 1.77 -8.86
C ILE A 14 3.35 1.53 -8.20
N GLU A 15 3.99 0.40 -8.52
CA GLU A 15 5.30 0.00 -8.00
C GLU A 15 6.17 -0.46 -9.18
N GLY A 16 6.99 0.46 -9.71
CA GLY A 16 7.68 0.23 -10.97
C GLY A 16 6.68 0.04 -12.11
N ASP A 17 6.72 -1.13 -12.77
CA ASP A 17 5.80 -1.49 -13.85
C ASP A 17 4.53 -2.19 -13.35
N ASP A 18 4.48 -2.55 -12.07
CA ASP A 18 3.32 -3.20 -11.46
C ASP A 18 2.25 -2.19 -11.09
N ILE A 19 1.02 -2.47 -11.49
CA ILE A 19 -0.16 -1.67 -11.18
C ILE A 19 -1.15 -2.55 -10.43
N SER A 20 -1.64 -2.07 -9.29
CA SER A 20 -2.72 -2.70 -8.54
C SER A 20 -3.90 -1.74 -8.43
N LEU A 21 -5.06 -2.16 -8.89
CA LEU A 21 -6.32 -1.42 -8.82
C LEU A 21 -7.29 -2.15 -7.91
N THR A 22 -7.70 -1.52 -6.82
CA THR A 22 -8.70 -2.07 -5.89
C THR A 22 -9.95 -1.21 -5.95
N CYS A 23 -11.08 -1.81 -6.33
CA CYS A 23 -12.37 -1.15 -6.28
C CYS A 23 -12.87 -1.11 -4.82
N VAL A 24 -12.93 0.07 -4.22
CA VAL A 24 -13.38 0.26 -2.85
C VAL A 24 -14.89 0.43 -2.79
N SER A 25 -15.44 1.21 -3.72
CA SER A 25 -16.89 1.39 -3.87
C SER A 25 -17.23 1.75 -5.31
N GLY A 26 -18.49 1.56 -5.71
CA GLY A 26 -18.93 1.78 -7.08
C GLY A 26 -18.50 0.66 -8.02
N HIS A 27 -18.10 1.01 -9.23
CA HIS A 27 -17.53 0.05 -10.20
C HIS A 27 -16.47 0.71 -11.06
N LEU A 28 -15.45 -0.06 -11.42
CA LEU A 28 -14.32 0.36 -12.22
C LEU A 28 -14.27 -0.44 -13.52
N GLU A 29 -14.26 0.24 -14.65
CA GLU A 29 -14.04 -0.37 -15.96
C GLU A 29 -12.55 -0.26 -16.30
N VAL A 30 -11.93 -1.39 -16.59
CA VAL A 30 -10.52 -1.49 -16.98
C VAL A 30 -10.43 -2.00 -18.42
N MET A 31 -9.78 -1.21 -19.26
CA MET A 31 -9.54 -1.55 -20.67
C MET A 31 -8.07 -1.95 -20.84
N SER A 32 -7.83 -3.07 -21.51
CA SER A 32 -6.49 -3.47 -21.92
C SER A 32 -6.04 -2.65 -23.13
N ARG A 33 -4.74 -2.36 -23.21
CA ARG A 33 -4.14 -1.66 -24.36
C ARG A 33 -3.94 -2.61 -25.56
N ALA A 34 -4.10 -3.91 -25.38
CA ALA A 34 -3.71 -4.95 -26.34
C ALA A 34 -4.82 -5.38 -27.31
N GLY A 35 -5.91 -4.63 -27.41
CA GLY A 35 -6.95 -4.92 -28.42
C GLY A 35 -8.38 -4.60 -27.95
N PRO A 36 -9.39 -4.77 -28.85
CA PRO A 36 -10.79 -4.52 -28.55
C PRO A 36 -11.37 -5.72 -27.77
N ALA A 37 -10.94 -5.87 -26.51
CA ALA A 37 -11.60 -6.76 -25.57
C ALA A 37 -12.65 -5.97 -24.80
N ASP A 38 -13.75 -6.62 -24.43
CA ASP A 38 -14.74 -6.04 -23.55
C ASP A 38 -14.06 -5.50 -22.26
N PRO A 39 -14.47 -4.33 -21.77
CA PRO A 39 -13.90 -3.77 -20.57
C PRO A 39 -14.12 -4.72 -19.38
N LEU A 40 -13.05 -5.01 -18.67
CA LEU A 40 -13.13 -5.75 -17.41
C LEU A 40 -13.77 -4.85 -16.35
N ARG A 41 -14.88 -5.29 -15.75
CA ARG A 41 -15.56 -4.56 -14.70
C ARG A 41 -15.17 -5.11 -13.33
N LEU A 42 -14.59 -4.24 -12.51
CA LEU A 42 -14.34 -4.55 -11.09
C LEU A 42 -15.49 -4.03 -10.23
N GLN A 43 -16.00 -4.93 -9.40
CA GLN A 43 -16.98 -4.66 -8.35
C GLN A 43 -16.27 -4.28 -7.05
N PRO A 44 -16.96 -3.71 -6.05
CA PRO A 44 -16.41 -3.52 -4.72
C PRO A 44 -15.77 -4.81 -4.16
N GLN A 45 -14.67 -4.66 -3.45
CA GLN A 45 -13.84 -5.74 -2.91
C GLN A 45 -13.01 -6.49 -3.96
N GLN A 46 -13.03 -6.10 -5.21
CA GLN A 46 -12.20 -6.70 -6.23
C GLN A 46 -10.92 -5.92 -6.47
N ARG A 47 -9.83 -6.68 -6.64
CA ARG A 47 -8.50 -6.17 -7.00
C ARG A 47 -8.04 -6.76 -8.31
N LEU A 48 -7.49 -5.92 -9.16
CA LEU A 48 -6.78 -6.31 -10.37
C LEU A 48 -5.31 -5.93 -10.23
N GLN A 49 -4.42 -6.86 -10.51
CA GLN A 49 -3.00 -6.61 -10.67
C GLN A 49 -2.62 -6.74 -12.13
N ALA A 50 -1.82 -5.81 -12.62
CA ALA A 50 -1.32 -5.78 -14.00
C ALA A 50 0.15 -5.37 -14.02
N ASP A 51 0.90 -5.93 -14.95
CA ASP A 51 2.30 -5.64 -15.23
C ASP A 51 2.51 -5.45 -16.74
N ALA A 52 3.76 -5.43 -17.17
CA ALA A 52 4.11 -5.31 -18.60
C ALA A 52 3.65 -6.53 -19.44
N GLN A 53 3.48 -7.70 -18.82
CA GLN A 53 3.05 -8.94 -19.47
C GLN A 53 1.53 -9.08 -19.55
N GLY A 54 0.77 -8.28 -18.80
CA GLY A 54 -0.69 -8.31 -18.82
C GLY A 54 -1.31 -8.14 -17.45
N HIS A 55 -2.54 -8.63 -17.29
CA HIS A 55 -3.23 -8.62 -15.99
C HIS A 55 -3.38 -10.02 -15.42
N ARG A 56 -3.33 -10.11 -14.11
CA ARG A 56 -3.61 -11.34 -13.34
C ARG A 56 -5.14 -11.51 -13.18
N PRO A 57 -5.61 -12.72 -12.82
CA PRO A 57 -7.01 -12.92 -12.45
C PRO A 57 -7.45 -11.94 -11.36
N VAL A 58 -8.73 -11.53 -11.41
CA VAL A 58 -9.31 -10.66 -10.40
C VAL A 58 -9.34 -11.38 -9.06
N GLU A 59 -8.79 -10.74 -8.04
CA GLU A 59 -8.79 -11.21 -6.66
C GLU A 59 -9.97 -10.61 -5.89
N LEU A 60 -10.71 -11.44 -5.15
CA LEU A 60 -11.71 -10.97 -4.21
C LEU A 60 -11.04 -10.76 -2.83
N LEU A 61 -11.11 -9.54 -2.32
CA LEU A 61 -10.54 -9.18 -1.03
C LEU A 61 -11.52 -9.51 0.10
N ASP A 62 -11.02 -10.06 1.20
CA ASP A 62 -11.79 -10.18 2.44
C ASP A 62 -11.96 -8.81 3.13
N GLY A 63 -12.79 -8.76 4.16
CA GLY A 63 -13.05 -7.52 4.90
C GLY A 63 -11.80 -6.90 5.52
N SER A 64 -10.81 -7.72 5.91
CA SER A 64 -9.54 -7.28 6.46
C SER A 64 -8.67 -6.58 5.41
N ALA A 65 -8.54 -7.19 4.25
CA ALA A 65 -7.79 -6.61 3.13
C ALA A 65 -8.46 -5.34 2.59
N MET A 66 -9.79 -5.31 2.59
CA MET A 66 -10.57 -4.11 2.22
C MET A 66 -10.38 -2.97 3.22
N ASP A 67 -10.42 -3.26 4.53
CA ASP A 67 -10.20 -2.24 5.57
C ASP A 67 -8.79 -1.63 5.45
N GLN A 68 -7.79 -2.46 5.15
CA GLN A 68 -6.43 -2.01 4.86
C GLN A 68 -6.36 -1.18 3.57
N ALA A 69 -7.02 -1.63 2.51
CA ALA A 69 -7.05 -0.90 1.23
C ALA A 69 -7.76 0.46 1.34
N ALA A 70 -8.76 0.59 2.21
CA ALA A 70 -9.55 1.81 2.39
C ALA A 70 -9.05 2.72 3.52
N ALA A 71 -8.06 2.31 4.31
CA ALA A 71 -7.59 3.06 5.49
C ALA A 71 -7.12 4.49 5.14
N TRP A 72 -6.46 4.66 3.99
CA TRP A 72 -5.98 5.96 3.52
C TRP A 72 -7.11 6.99 3.34
N MET A 73 -8.33 6.56 3.03
CA MET A 73 -9.50 7.46 2.91
C MET A 73 -9.85 8.13 4.24
N ARG A 74 -9.45 7.49 5.35
CA ARG A 74 -9.60 8.01 6.71
C ARG A 74 -8.33 8.71 7.21
N GLY A 75 -7.33 8.91 6.34
CA GLY A 75 -6.04 9.47 6.72
C GLY A 75 -5.19 8.52 7.57
N GLU A 76 -5.35 7.22 7.37
CA GLU A 76 -4.69 6.19 8.16
C GLU A 76 -3.94 5.18 7.27
N VAL A 77 -2.92 4.56 7.84
CA VAL A 77 -2.33 3.31 7.35
C VAL A 77 -2.58 2.22 8.37
N LEU A 78 -2.96 1.05 7.88
CA LEU A 78 -3.28 -0.11 8.71
C LEU A 78 -2.32 -1.25 8.37
N PHE A 79 -1.61 -1.72 9.37
CA PHE A 79 -0.74 -2.89 9.27
C PHE A 79 -1.33 -4.05 10.05
N ARG A 80 -1.29 -5.26 9.47
CA ARG A 80 -1.69 -6.52 10.11
C ARG A 80 -0.66 -7.57 9.77
N ASP A 81 0.11 -7.97 10.76
CA ASP A 81 1.24 -8.92 10.60
C ASP A 81 2.13 -8.59 9.39
N THR A 82 2.28 -7.28 9.15
CA THR A 82 2.97 -6.76 7.98
C THR A 82 4.48 -6.73 8.26
N PRO A 83 5.34 -7.34 7.42
CA PRO A 83 6.78 -7.22 7.56
C PRO A 83 7.22 -5.76 7.62
N LEU A 84 8.15 -5.45 8.51
CA LEU A 84 8.58 -4.08 8.76
C LEU A 84 9.17 -3.42 7.51
N SER A 85 9.81 -4.19 6.62
CA SER A 85 10.26 -3.71 5.31
C SER A 85 9.11 -3.22 4.43
N GLN A 86 7.98 -3.93 4.41
CA GLN A 86 6.78 -3.53 3.67
C GLN A 86 6.06 -2.36 4.34
N ALA A 87 5.99 -2.37 5.67
CA ALA A 87 5.43 -1.25 6.43
C ALA A 87 6.23 0.04 6.19
N ALA A 88 7.56 -0.05 6.13
CA ALA A 88 8.42 1.09 5.80
C ALA A 88 8.16 1.60 4.37
N ALA A 89 7.98 0.72 3.39
CA ALA A 89 7.63 1.09 2.03
C ALA A 89 6.28 1.84 1.97
N GLU A 90 5.28 1.37 2.72
CA GLU A 90 3.98 2.05 2.80
C GLU A 90 4.08 3.40 3.51
N ILE A 91 4.81 3.50 4.63
CA ILE A 91 5.06 4.77 5.33
C ILE A 91 5.73 5.78 4.38
N ASN A 92 6.68 5.33 3.58
CA ASN A 92 7.41 6.19 2.64
C ASN A 92 6.55 6.75 1.50
N ARG A 93 5.34 6.22 1.26
CA ARG A 93 4.39 6.79 0.27
C ARG A 93 3.80 8.12 0.72
N TYR A 94 3.65 8.29 2.04
CA TYR A 94 2.95 9.44 2.61
C TYR A 94 3.88 10.39 3.36
N ARG A 95 5.07 9.93 3.76
CA ARG A 95 6.00 10.71 4.57
C ARG A 95 6.95 11.52 3.70
N ARG A 96 7.19 12.76 4.10
CA ARG A 96 8.34 13.52 3.60
C ARG A 96 9.60 13.00 4.28
N GLY A 97 10.61 12.63 3.49
CA GLY A 97 11.80 11.91 3.95
C GLY A 97 11.64 10.40 3.78
N ARG A 98 12.58 9.62 4.28
CA ARG A 98 12.63 8.18 4.01
C ARG A 98 12.91 7.37 5.28
N LEU A 99 12.10 6.36 5.51
CA LEU A 99 12.36 5.30 6.49
C LEU A 99 13.06 4.15 5.78
N VAL A 100 14.22 3.74 6.31
CA VAL A 100 15.01 2.62 5.79
C VAL A 100 15.22 1.63 6.91
N ILE A 101 14.90 0.37 6.65
CA ILE A 101 15.15 -0.72 7.58
C ILE A 101 16.46 -1.40 7.19
N LEU A 102 17.39 -1.47 8.13
CA LEU A 102 18.68 -2.10 7.95
C LEU A 102 18.67 -3.50 8.56
N GLY A 103 19.09 -4.48 7.76
CA GLY A 103 19.18 -5.88 8.17
C GLY A 103 17.87 -6.66 7.98
N ASP A 104 18.03 -7.86 7.41
CA ASP A 104 16.93 -8.75 7.05
C ASP A 104 16.13 -9.23 8.27
N GLN A 105 16.78 -9.43 9.40
CA GLN A 105 16.11 -9.88 10.61
C GLN A 105 15.08 -8.87 11.11
N LEU A 106 15.44 -7.59 11.14
CA LEU A 106 14.50 -6.53 11.51
C LEU A 106 13.41 -6.37 10.46
N GLY A 107 13.78 -6.42 9.17
CA GLY A 107 12.85 -6.26 8.06
C GLY A 107 11.74 -7.33 8.01
N ARG A 108 12.02 -8.54 8.49
CA ARG A 108 11.05 -9.66 8.53
C ARG A 108 10.14 -9.64 9.76
N ARG A 109 10.48 -8.89 10.80
CA ARG A 109 9.60 -8.76 11.98
C ARG A 109 8.31 -8.06 11.57
N THR A 110 7.19 -8.54 12.08
CA THR A 110 5.89 -8.03 11.68
C THR A 110 5.40 -6.94 12.63
N VAL A 111 4.71 -5.98 12.06
CA VAL A 111 4.02 -4.90 12.79
C VAL A 111 2.52 -5.01 12.56
N THR A 112 1.77 -4.82 13.63
CA THR A 112 0.31 -4.70 13.60
C THR A 112 -0.06 -3.39 14.30
N GLY A 113 -0.89 -2.59 13.65
CA GLY A 113 -1.32 -1.32 14.22
C GLY A 113 -1.99 -0.43 13.20
N ARG A 114 -2.65 0.60 13.71
CA ARG A 114 -3.28 1.68 12.94
C ARG A 114 -2.55 2.97 13.24
N TYR A 115 -2.09 3.66 12.20
CA TYR A 115 -1.30 4.87 12.33
C TYR A 115 -1.88 5.98 11.47
N ARG A 116 -1.86 7.20 11.96
CA ARG A 116 -2.31 8.37 11.20
C ARG A 116 -1.25 8.82 10.21
N ILE A 117 -1.66 9.12 8.98
CA ILE A 117 -0.76 9.59 7.91
C ILE A 117 -0.12 10.94 8.28
N ASP A 118 -0.83 11.81 8.99
CA ASP A 118 -0.32 13.11 9.44
C ASP A 118 0.65 13.02 10.65
N ARG A 119 0.85 11.83 11.24
CA ARG A 119 1.70 11.57 12.41
C ARG A 119 2.61 10.36 12.22
N LEU A 120 3.16 10.18 11.02
CA LEU A 120 4.01 9.02 10.74
C LEU A 120 5.35 9.05 11.48
N ASP A 121 5.84 10.20 11.89
CA ASP A 121 7.05 10.28 12.73
C ASP A 121 6.79 9.69 14.13
N ASP A 122 5.61 9.91 14.71
CA ASP A 122 5.20 9.27 15.96
C ASP A 122 5.07 7.75 15.78
N ALA A 123 4.53 7.31 14.63
CA ALA A 123 4.45 5.89 14.28
C ALA A 123 5.83 5.24 14.21
N ILE A 124 6.81 5.90 13.59
CA ILE A 124 8.20 5.42 13.51
C ILE A 124 8.81 5.31 14.92
N ALA A 125 8.59 6.30 15.79
CA ALA A 125 9.08 6.26 17.17
C ALA A 125 8.46 5.10 17.97
N LEU A 126 7.17 4.83 17.79
CA LEU A 126 6.50 3.68 18.41
C LEU A 126 7.05 2.35 17.87
N ILE A 127 7.25 2.21 16.58
CA ILE A 127 7.85 1.04 15.95
C ILE A 127 9.28 0.86 16.48
N GLN A 128 10.10 1.90 16.48
CA GLN A 128 11.45 1.85 17.03
C GLN A 128 11.45 1.31 18.47
N LYS A 129 10.59 1.84 19.33
CA LYS A 129 10.49 1.42 20.72
C LYS A 129 10.00 -0.01 20.86
N GLY A 130 8.96 -0.38 20.12
CA GLY A 130 8.36 -1.71 20.15
C GLY A 130 9.30 -2.82 19.70
N PHE A 131 10.18 -2.52 18.76
CA PHE A 131 11.19 -3.46 18.25
C PHE A 131 12.55 -3.34 18.95
N SER A 132 12.72 -2.39 19.88
CA SER A 132 14.02 -2.04 20.51
C SER A 132 15.09 -1.74 19.46
N ALA A 133 14.68 -1.15 18.31
CA ALA A 133 15.56 -0.83 17.21
C ALA A 133 16.35 0.45 17.50
N ARG A 134 17.56 0.52 16.95
CA ARG A 134 18.35 1.75 16.97
C ARG A 134 17.92 2.64 15.82
N ALA A 135 17.61 3.90 16.11
CA ALA A 135 17.29 4.90 15.10
C ALA A 135 18.49 5.84 14.88
N ARG A 136 18.79 6.09 13.62
CA ARG A 136 19.72 7.15 13.20
C ARG A 136 18.99 8.10 12.29
N HIS A 137 18.95 9.37 12.68
CA HIS A 137 18.36 10.44 11.89
C HIS A 137 19.44 11.10 11.02
N LEU A 138 19.16 11.22 9.72
CA LEU A 138 20.05 11.85 8.74
C LEU A 138 19.37 13.10 8.16
N PRO A 139 20.14 14.01 7.55
CA PRO A 139 19.58 15.15 6.83
C PRO A 139 18.54 14.74 5.79
N GLY A 140 17.57 15.62 5.50
CA GLY A 140 16.50 15.35 4.55
C GLY A 140 15.37 14.47 5.09
N GLY A 141 15.28 14.29 6.43
CA GLY A 141 14.22 13.53 7.07
C GLY A 141 14.39 12.01 6.91
N VAL A 142 15.60 11.54 6.62
CA VAL A 142 15.89 10.10 6.51
C VAL A 142 16.07 9.51 7.91
N VAL A 143 15.38 8.39 8.15
CA VAL A 143 15.49 7.61 9.40
C VAL A 143 15.95 6.21 9.04
N LEU A 144 17.05 5.77 9.64
CA LEU A 144 17.54 4.40 9.54
C LEU A 144 17.17 3.66 10.82
N LEU A 145 16.54 2.50 10.71
CA LEU A 145 16.28 1.58 11.82
C LEU A 145 17.11 0.31 11.66
N SER A 146 17.84 -0.06 12.70
CA SER A 146 18.68 -1.27 12.75
C SER A 146 18.50 -2.04 14.05
#